data_78304f80b8fe15856d3c2039bbc06ceb
#
_entry.id   78304f80b8fe15856d3c2039bbc06ceb
#
_cell.length_a   1.000
_cell.length_b   1.000
_cell.length_c   1.000
_cell.angle_alpha   90.00
_cell.angle_beta   90.00
_cell.angle_gamma   90.00
#
_symmetry.space_group_name_H-M   'P 1'
#
loop_
_entity.id
_entity.type
_entity.pdbx_description
1 polymer ?
#
loop_
_entity_poly.entity_id
_entity_poly.type
_entity_poly.pdbx_seq_one_letter_code
_entity_poly.pdbx_strand_id
1 'polypeptide(L)'
;MYRKATMALAVAAALGLSRAATAQTQDELKTLREQVRQLDRRVTDAEQAAIQASSRPASESAMNPAVSVILNGIYSNLSQDPNGFRIKGFTPTLGEVGPGVRGLSLGESELAFAANIDHHFRGTLIASISPEDGIGVEEGYIQTLSLSYGFTVKAGRFFSGIGYQNQIHAHAWDFTDAPLANKVFLGNQLNEDGIQLKWVAPTSFYWDVGVEAGRGRQFPAGPAGGRNKNGVSSGNVFTHLGGDLGTGVAWQTGVSYLSTSPQDRTFDDPDSTGTTVTNSFSGRSRLWVLDGILKWAPNYNPTYTNFKLQGEYFRRKENGDLTFNAVGDPAAVAPTQSGAFTSAQSGFYLQGVYQFVPMWRAGYRYDRLNAGTTSNGLVDSGALTAADFPILAKYNPTRQTVMVDWSPSEFSRVRLQFAQDKSRSDVTDKQVFLQYIVSLGAHGAHKF
;
A
#
# COMPACT_ATOMS: atom_id res chain seq x y z
N MET A 1 0.88 30.06 -55.45
CA MET A 1 0.94 29.08 -56.57
C MET A 1 2.22 28.25 -56.63
N TYR A 2 3.16 28.35 -55.65
CA TYR A 2 4.48 27.68 -55.65
C TYR A 2 4.60 26.41 -54.79
N ARG A 3 3.55 26.02 -54.07
CA ARG A 3 3.61 24.83 -53.21
C ARG A 3 3.08 23.52 -53.82
N LYS A 4 2.42 23.58 -54.99
CA LYS A 4 1.92 22.38 -55.69
C LYS A 4 2.88 21.81 -56.75
N ALA A 5 3.86 22.60 -57.20
CA ALA A 5 4.84 22.14 -58.18
C ALA A 5 5.99 21.34 -57.58
N THR A 6 6.38 21.62 -56.34
CA THR A 6 7.47 20.89 -55.63
C THR A 6 7.05 19.48 -55.17
N MET A 7 5.77 19.25 -54.93
CA MET A 7 5.26 17.95 -54.52
C MET A 7 5.12 16.96 -55.70
N ALA A 8 4.85 17.47 -56.89
CA ALA A 8 4.75 16.64 -58.11
C ALA A 8 6.13 16.19 -58.64
N LEU A 9 7.20 16.98 -58.42
CA LEU A 9 8.57 16.62 -58.81
C LEU A 9 9.17 15.58 -57.87
N ALA A 10 8.83 15.63 -56.59
CA ALA A 10 9.30 14.63 -55.59
C ALA A 10 8.66 13.25 -55.81
N VAL A 11 7.39 13.22 -56.27
CA VAL A 11 6.69 11.96 -56.57
C VAL A 11 7.18 11.36 -57.90
N ALA A 12 7.53 12.17 -58.88
CA ALA A 12 8.09 11.71 -60.17
C ALA A 12 9.53 11.20 -60.04
N ALA A 13 10.36 11.80 -59.17
CA ALA A 13 11.70 11.32 -58.86
C ALA A 13 11.69 10.01 -58.05
N ALA A 14 10.68 9.79 -57.22
CA ALA A 14 10.49 8.54 -56.50
C ALA A 14 9.98 7.38 -57.38
N LEU A 15 9.35 7.68 -58.50
CA LEU A 15 8.86 6.70 -59.48
C LEU A 15 9.87 6.36 -60.61
N GLY A 16 10.96 7.12 -60.72
CA GLY A 16 11.99 6.95 -61.75
C GLY A 16 13.21 6.11 -61.37
N LEU A 17 13.38 5.79 -60.13
CA LEU A 17 14.49 4.97 -59.60
C LEU A 17 13.96 3.65 -59.13
N SER A 18 13.66 2.71 -60.01
CA SER A 18 13.69 1.33 -59.53
C SER A 18 12.89 0.33 -60.36
N ARG A 19 13.45 -0.27 -61.32
CA ARG A 19 13.06 -1.63 -61.73
C ARG A 19 13.92 -2.73 -61.05
N ALA A 20 15.02 -2.39 -60.42
CA ALA A 20 15.85 -3.34 -59.65
C ALA A 20 15.57 -3.35 -58.15
N ALA A 21 15.04 -2.24 -57.58
CA ALA A 21 14.67 -2.18 -56.14
C ALA A 21 13.26 -2.78 -55.87
N THR A 22 12.41 -2.93 -56.89
CA THR A 22 11.03 -3.44 -56.73
C THR A 22 10.93 -4.94 -56.50
N ALA A 23 11.93 -5.72 -56.93
CA ALA A 23 11.92 -7.18 -56.65
C ALA A 23 12.32 -7.46 -55.20
N GLN A 24 13.32 -6.76 -54.68
CA GLN A 24 13.81 -6.93 -53.29
C GLN A 24 12.80 -6.43 -52.26
N THR A 25 12.12 -5.30 -52.56
CA THR A 25 11.02 -4.80 -51.69
C THR A 25 9.77 -5.67 -51.77
N GLN A 26 9.48 -6.37 -52.88
CA GLN A 26 8.35 -7.29 -52.94
C GLN A 26 8.61 -8.58 -52.14
N ASP A 27 9.83 -9.08 -52.13
CA ASP A 27 10.18 -10.25 -51.32
C ASP A 27 10.27 -9.92 -49.83
N GLU A 28 10.75 -8.75 -49.45
CA GLU A 28 10.69 -8.24 -48.08
C GLU A 28 9.24 -8.02 -47.61
N LEU A 29 8.38 -7.46 -48.47
CA LEU A 29 6.95 -7.32 -48.20
C LEU A 29 6.22 -8.65 -48.08
N LYS A 30 6.59 -9.66 -48.88
CA LYS A 30 6.05 -11.03 -48.72
C LYS A 30 6.50 -11.66 -47.38
N THR A 31 7.79 -11.54 -47.06
CA THR A 31 8.35 -12.04 -45.81
C THR A 31 7.70 -11.36 -44.61
N LEU A 32 7.51 -10.05 -44.65
CA LEU A 32 6.83 -9.27 -43.61
C LEU A 32 5.36 -9.70 -43.44
N ARG A 33 4.66 -9.91 -44.59
CA ARG A 33 3.27 -10.40 -44.56
C ARG A 33 3.16 -11.85 -43.99
N GLU A 34 4.14 -12.69 -44.29
CA GLU A 34 4.19 -14.02 -43.68
C GLU A 34 4.50 -13.97 -42.19
N GLN A 35 5.41 -13.10 -41.76
CA GLN A 35 5.69 -12.86 -40.35
C GLN A 35 4.47 -12.32 -39.59
N VAL A 36 3.76 -11.34 -40.18
CA VAL A 36 2.50 -10.83 -39.63
C VAL A 36 1.44 -11.93 -39.55
N ARG A 37 1.29 -12.76 -40.58
CA ARG A 37 0.36 -13.91 -40.53
C ARG A 37 0.76 -14.96 -39.50
N GLN A 38 2.05 -15.19 -39.29
CA GLN A 38 2.53 -16.11 -38.24
C GLN A 38 2.30 -15.51 -36.84
N LEU A 39 2.52 -14.23 -36.66
CA LEU A 39 2.19 -13.52 -35.42
C LEU A 39 0.68 -13.54 -35.14
N ASP A 40 -0.14 -13.26 -36.15
CA ASP A 40 -1.60 -13.28 -36.05
C ASP A 40 -2.11 -14.68 -35.66
N ARG A 41 -1.57 -15.75 -36.27
CA ARG A 41 -1.85 -17.13 -35.84
C ARG A 41 -1.43 -17.41 -34.41
N ARG A 42 -0.23 -16.99 -34.01
CA ARG A 42 0.25 -17.17 -32.63
C ARG A 42 -0.58 -16.42 -31.61
N VAL A 43 -1.06 -15.22 -31.96
CA VAL A 43 -2.01 -14.46 -31.13
C VAL A 43 -3.34 -15.18 -31.05
N THR A 44 -3.90 -15.63 -32.19
CA THR A 44 -5.15 -16.39 -32.23
C THR A 44 -5.04 -17.72 -31.46
N ASP A 45 -3.92 -18.44 -31.58
CA ASP A 45 -3.66 -19.68 -30.85
C ASP A 45 -3.51 -19.42 -29.35
N ALA A 46 -2.86 -18.31 -28.97
CA ALA A 46 -2.73 -17.88 -27.57
C ALA A 46 -4.07 -17.43 -26.99
N GLU A 47 -4.87 -16.69 -27.76
CA GLU A 47 -6.25 -16.31 -27.36
C GLU A 47 -7.15 -17.55 -27.23
N GLN A 48 -7.08 -18.49 -28.17
CA GLN A 48 -7.81 -19.76 -28.09
C GLN A 48 -7.33 -20.61 -26.92
N ALA A 49 -6.03 -20.65 -26.64
CA ALA A 49 -5.49 -21.35 -25.47
C ALA A 49 -5.93 -20.67 -24.16
N ALA A 50 -5.99 -19.32 -24.13
CA ALA A 50 -6.53 -18.57 -22.99
C ALA A 50 -8.04 -18.79 -22.82
N ILE A 51 -8.81 -18.83 -23.91
CA ILE A 51 -10.24 -19.15 -23.90
C ILE A 51 -10.45 -20.61 -23.47
N GLN A 52 -9.65 -21.57 -23.97
CA GLN A 52 -9.72 -22.95 -23.53
C GLN A 52 -9.27 -23.14 -22.08
N ALA A 53 -8.29 -22.37 -21.61
CA ALA A 53 -7.89 -22.37 -20.19
C ALA A 53 -8.99 -21.77 -19.30
N SER A 54 -9.70 -20.76 -19.80
CA SER A 54 -10.85 -20.14 -19.11
C SER A 54 -12.15 -20.94 -19.27
N SER A 55 -12.28 -21.76 -20.34
CA SER A 55 -13.44 -22.61 -20.64
C SER A 55 -13.23 -24.06 -20.26
N ARG A 56 -12.14 -24.43 -19.56
CA ARG A 56 -12.08 -25.76 -18.94
C ARG A 56 -13.31 -25.93 -18.06
N PRO A 57 -14.10 -26.97 -18.28
CA PRO A 57 -15.31 -27.18 -17.50
C PRO A 57 -14.90 -27.18 -16.03
N ALA A 58 -15.62 -26.41 -15.25
CA ALA A 58 -15.49 -26.31 -13.81
C ALA A 58 -15.87 -27.61 -13.08
N SER A 59 -15.51 -28.78 -13.61
CA SER A 59 -16.06 -30.07 -13.15
C SER A 59 -15.31 -30.73 -11.99
N GLU A 60 -14.09 -30.26 -11.66
CA GLU A 60 -13.41 -30.77 -10.46
C GLU A 60 -12.71 -29.66 -9.63
N SER A 61 -12.44 -28.49 -10.18
CA SER A 61 -11.79 -27.39 -9.46
C SER A 61 -12.74 -26.26 -9.05
N ALA A 62 -14.01 -26.28 -9.44
CA ALA A 62 -14.98 -25.23 -9.12
C ALA A 62 -15.28 -25.13 -7.61
N MET A 63 -15.01 -26.17 -6.86
CA MET A 63 -15.18 -26.24 -5.40
C MET A 63 -13.83 -26.15 -4.65
N ASN A 64 -12.71 -26.28 -5.33
CA ASN A 64 -11.40 -26.16 -4.72
C ASN A 64 -10.95 -24.70 -4.85
N PRO A 65 -10.69 -24.00 -3.74
CA PRO A 65 -10.18 -22.63 -3.82
C PRO A 65 -8.83 -22.60 -4.54
N ALA A 66 -8.60 -21.56 -5.33
CA ALA A 66 -7.25 -21.23 -5.77
C ALA A 66 -6.40 -20.95 -4.52
N VAL A 67 -5.27 -21.65 -4.41
CA VAL A 67 -4.36 -21.53 -3.27
C VAL A 67 -3.07 -20.91 -3.73
N SER A 68 -2.58 -19.90 -3.02
CA SER A 68 -1.24 -19.37 -3.20
C SER A 68 -0.53 -19.21 -1.86
N VAL A 69 0.78 -19.38 -1.90
CA VAL A 69 1.67 -19.20 -0.75
C VAL A 69 2.73 -18.17 -1.14
N ILE A 70 2.87 -17.13 -0.35
CA ILE A 70 3.96 -16.17 -0.48
C ILE A 70 4.93 -16.43 0.68
N LEU A 71 6.18 -16.74 0.35
CA LEU A 71 7.25 -16.86 1.32
C LEU A 71 8.15 -15.63 1.23
N ASN A 72 8.40 -15.01 2.38
CA ASN A 72 9.21 -13.81 2.50
C ASN A 72 10.33 -14.03 3.52
N GLY A 73 11.57 -14.08 3.06
CA GLY A 73 12.75 -14.15 3.92
C GLY A 73 13.46 -12.80 3.95
N ILE A 74 13.87 -12.35 5.14
CA ILE A 74 14.55 -11.06 5.33
C ILE A 74 15.82 -11.28 6.18
N TYR A 75 16.92 -10.67 5.74
CA TYR A 75 18.07 -10.41 6.58
C TYR A 75 18.13 -8.91 6.86
N SER A 76 18.18 -8.55 8.15
CA SER A 76 18.21 -7.15 8.59
C SER A 76 19.48 -6.86 9.38
N ASN A 77 20.19 -5.80 8.99
CA ASN A 77 21.28 -5.22 9.76
C ASN A 77 20.88 -3.81 10.19
N LEU A 78 20.68 -3.62 11.49
CA LEU A 78 20.18 -2.40 12.11
C LEU A 78 21.25 -1.82 13.03
N SER A 79 21.62 -0.55 12.84
CA SER A 79 22.62 0.10 13.66
C SER A 79 22.13 0.41 15.08
N GLN A 80 20.80 0.49 15.27
CA GLN A 80 20.17 0.75 16.55
C GLN A 80 19.35 -0.45 17.01
N ASP A 81 19.13 -0.57 18.33
CA ASP A 81 18.28 -1.62 18.90
C ASP A 81 16.83 -1.45 18.40
N PRO A 82 16.25 -2.47 17.73
CA PRO A 82 14.89 -2.43 17.25
C PRO A 82 13.85 -2.36 18.38
N ASN A 83 14.13 -2.93 19.56
CA ASN A 83 13.23 -2.88 20.71
C ASN A 83 13.00 -1.45 21.23
N GLY A 84 13.96 -0.56 21.03
CA GLY A 84 13.85 0.86 21.33
C GLY A 84 13.20 1.69 20.22
N PHE A 85 12.65 1.07 19.17
CA PHE A 85 12.02 1.82 18.07
C PHE A 85 10.78 2.57 18.54
N ARG A 86 10.76 3.88 18.31
CA ARG A 86 9.63 4.78 18.57
C ARG A 86 9.60 5.86 17.50
N ILE A 87 8.43 6.30 17.11
CA ILE A 87 8.26 7.44 16.20
C ILE A 87 7.88 8.64 17.06
N LYS A 88 8.87 9.43 17.43
CA LYS A 88 8.72 10.57 18.34
C LYS A 88 7.82 11.66 17.77
N GLY A 89 7.00 12.27 18.61
CA GLY A 89 6.03 13.29 18.24
C GLY A 89 4.65 12.75 17.89
N PHE A 90 4.47 11.43 17.95
CA PHE A 90 3.22 10.77 17.58
C PHE A 90 2.83 9.71 18.60
N THR A 91 1.52 9.58 18.84
CA THR A 91 1.00 8.49 19.67
C THR A 91 1.42 7.14 19.06
N PRO A 92 2.03 6.24 19.83
CA PRO A 92 2.39 4.93 19.35
C PRO A 92 1.19 4.17 18.79
N THR A 93 1.41 3.50 17.68
CA THR A 93 0.45 2.59 17.09
C THR A 93 0.77 1.19 17.58
N LEU A 94 -0.23 0.44 17.93
CA LEU A 94 -0.05 -0.99 18.23
C LEU A 94 0.19 -1.72 16.91
N GLY A 95 1.10 -2.70 16.91
CA GLY A 95 1.39 -3.54 15.74
C GLY A 95 2.85 -3.44 15.27
N GLU A 96 3.13 -4.10 14.18
CA GLU A 96 4.47 -4.26 13.60
C GLU A 96 4.96 -3.03 12.81
N VAL A 97 5.11 -1.90 13.50
CA VAL A 97 5.58 -0.65 12.86
C VAL A 97 7.10 -0.47 12.90
N GLY A 98 7.79 -1.30 13.68
CA GLY A 98 9.25 -1.29 13.82
C GLY A 98 9.99 -1.76 12.56
N PRO A 99 11.33 -1.74 12.60
CA PRO A 99 12.18 -2.22 11.50
C PRO A 99 12.33 -3.75 11.47
N GLY A 100 11.65 -4.50 12.35
CA GLY A 100 11.81 -5.94 12.53
C GLY A 100 13.03 -6.31 13.39
N VAL A 101 13.37 -7.60 13.40
CA VAL A 101 14.48 -8.14 14.19
C VAL A 101 15.81 -8.08 13.42
N ARG A 102 16.94 -8.10 14.14
CA ARG A 102 18.27 -8.21 13.56
C ARG A 102 18.56 -9.63 13.08
N GLY A 103 19.30 -9.76 11.99
CA GLY A 103 19.70 -11.05 11.42
C GLY A 103 18.69 -11.62 10.46
N LEU A 104 18.67 -12.94 10.32
CA LEU A 104 17.77 -13.65 9.43
C LEU A 104 16.42 -13.87 10.15
N SER A 105 15.35 -13.54 9.45
CA SER A 105 13.97 -13.77 9.90
C SER A 105 13.08 -14.17 8.74
N LEU A 106 12.01 -14.87 9.05
CA LEU A 106 10.89 -15.01 8.14
C LEU A 106 10.15 -13.67 8.15
N GLY A 107 10.09 -12.96 7.01
CA GLY A 107 9.18 -11.81 6.88
C GLY A 107 7.73 -12.28 6.89
N GLU A 108 6.82 -11.35 6.82
CA GLU A 108 5.40 -11.65 6.68
C GLU A 108 5.18 -12.52 5.43
N SER A 109 4.79 -13.77 5.66
CA SER A 109 4.48 -14.76 4.65
C SER A 109 2.98 -14.96 4.60
N GLU A 110 2.40 -15.22 3.42
CA GLU A 110 0.96 -15.24 3.25
C GLU A 110 0.48 -16.57 2.68
N LEU A 111 -0.68 -17.01 3.16
CA LEU A 111 -1.44 -18.12 2.62
C LEU A 111 -2.79 -17.60 2.18
N ALA A 112 -3.06 -17.62 0.87
CA ALA A 112 -4.27 -17.08 0.31
C ALA A 112 -5.14 -18.20 -0.31
N PHE A 113 -6.45 -18.10 -0.05
CA PHE A 113 -7.49 -18.92 -0.62
C PHE A 113 -8.54 -18.03 -1.28
N ALA A 114 -8.90 -18.30 -2.50
CA ALA A 114 -9.95 -17.57 -3.18
C ALA A 114 -10.77 -18.49 -4.09
N ALA A 115 -12.10 -18.42 -3.98
CA ALA A 115 -13.02 -19.18 -4.81
C ALA A 115 -14.29 -18.40 -5.09
N ASN A 116 -14.91 -18.65 -6.25
CA ASN A 116 -16.29 -18.26 -6.46
C ASN A 116 -17.19 -19.20 -5.67
N ILE A 117 -18.05 -18.65 -4.83
CA ILE A 117 -19.08 -19.41 -4.09
C ILE A 117 -20.15 -19.84 -5.08
N ASP A 118 -20.56 -18.87 -5.91
CA ASP A 118 -21.48 -19.06 -7.03
C ASP A 118 -21.25 -17.93 -8.06
N HIS A 119 -22.19 -17.72 -8.98
CA HIS A 119 -22.08 -16.66 -9.99
C HIS A 119 -22.32 -15.24 -9.44
N HIS A 120 -22.76 -15.11 -8.19
CA HIS A 120 -23.01 -13.84 -7.53
C HIS A 120 -21.92 -13.45 -6.54
N PHE A 121 -21.23 -14.43 -5.94
CA PHE A 121 -20.33 -14.18 -4.82
C PHE A 121 -18.99 -14.88 -4.98
N ARG A 122 -17.95 -14.19 -4.53
CA ARG A 122 -16.59 -14.70 -4.37
C ARG A 122 -16.17 -14.58 -2.91
N GLY A 123 -15.57 -15.64 -2.37
CA GLY A 123 -14.92 -15.67 -1.07
C GLY A 123 -13.41 -15.50 -1.21
N THR A 124 -12.79 -14.79 -0.29
CA THR A 124 -11.32 -14.64 -0.17
C THR A 124 -10.94 -14.76 1.29
N LEU A 125 -9.90 -15.55 1.57
CA LEU A 125 -9.27 -15.66 2.87
C LEU A 125 -7.76 -15.55 2.69
N ILE A 126 -7.13 -14.60 3.38
CA ILE A 126 -5.68 -14.41 3.42
C ILE A 126 -5.24 -14.44 4.86
N ALA A 127 -4.35 -15.38 5.16
CA ALA A 127 -3.71 -15.51 6.46
C ALA A 127 -2.24 -15.11 6.33
N SER A 128 -1.81 -14.18 7.16
CA SER A 128 -0.41 -13.83 7.33
C SER A 128 0.22 -14.71 8.41
N ILE A 129 1.45 -15.11 8.15
CA ILE A 129 2.29 -15.87 9.09
C ILE A 129 3.41 -14.93 9.47
N SER A 130 3.38 -14.43 10.71
CA SER A 130 4.47 -13.63 11.26
C SER A 130 5.53 -14.50 11.93
N PRO A 131 6.79 -14.08 11.94
CA PRO A 131 7.86 -14.89 12.51
C PRO A 131 7.73 -15.12 14.02
N GLU A 132 7.03 -14.26 14.73
CA GLU A 132 7.01 -14.24 16.19
C GLU A 132 5.66 -14.70 16.79
N ASP A 133 4.54 -14.49 16.08
CA ASP A 133 3.21 -14.53 16.70
C ASP A 133 2.23 -15.54 16.10
N GLY A 134 2.66 -16.36 15.17
CA GLY A 134 1.78 -17.37 14.59
C GLY A 134 0.94 -16.85 13.42
N ILE A 135 -0.26 -17.39 13.26
CA ILE A 135 -1.10 -17.15 12.09
C ILE A 135 -2.16 -16.11 12.43
N GLY A 136 -2.18 -14.99 11.67
CA GLY A 136 -3.22 -13.98 11.73
C GLY A 136 -4.08 -13.96 10.47
N VAL A 137 -5.37 -13.67 10.59
CA VAL A 137 -6.21 -13.40 9.42
C VAL A 137 -6.04 -11.94 9.02
N GLU A 138 -5.46 -11.72 7.86
CA GLU A 138 -5.25 -10.39 7.29
C GLU A 138 -6.48 -9.91 6.52
N GLU A 139 -7.01 -10.74 5.62
CA GLU A 139 -8.28 -10.53 4.96
C GLU A 139 -9.15 -11.80 5.01
N GLY A 140 -10.47 -11.62 5.17
CA GLY A 140 -11.45 -12.70 5.13
C GLY A 140 -12.82 -12.11 4.80
N TYR A 141 -13.20 -12.13 3.51
CA TYR A 141 -14.40 -11.46 3.07
C TYR A 141 -15.12 -12.19 1.95
N ILE A 142 -16.40 -11.85 1.79
CA ILE A 142 -17.23 -12.18 0.64
C ILE A 142 -17.45 -10.91 -0.18
N GLN A 143 -17.35 -11.02 -1.51
CA GLN A 143 -17.55 -9.93 -2.45
C GLN A 143 -18.59 -10.32 -3.51
N THR A 144 -19.45 -9.37 -3.89
CA THR A 144 -20.39 -9.53 -5.00
C THR A 144 -19.65 -9.45 -6.35
N LEU A 145 -20.09 -10.25 -7.33
CA LEU A 145 -19.50 -10.31 -8.67
C LEU A 145 -20.36 -9.67 -9.76
N SER A 146 -21.68 -9.65 -9.57
CA SER A 146 -22.63 -9.37 -10.65
C SER A 146 -23.67 -8.31 -10.31
N LEU A 147 -23.33 -7.34 -9.47
CA LEU A 147 -24.23 -6.20 -9.25
C LEU A 147 -24.23 -5.28 -10.48
N SER A 148 -25.44 -4.85 -10.87
CA SER A 148 -25.61 -3.94 -11.99
C SER A 148 -25.01 -2.55 -11.71
N TYR A 149 -24.80 -1.77 -12.78
CA TYR A 149 -24.39 -0.35 -12.73
C TYR A 149 -23.03 -0.07 -12.08
N GLY A 150 -22.11 -1.06 -12.03
CA GLY A 150 -20.75 -0.87 -11.50
C GLY A 150 -20.64 -0.93 -9.98
N PHE A 151 -21.67 -1.39 -9.29
CA PHE A 151 -21.61 -1.57 -7.84
C PHE A 151 -20.92 -2.87 -7.42
N THR A 152 -20.20 -2.80 -6.32
CA THR A 152 -19.61 -3.97 -5.63
C THR A 152 -19.81 -3.80 -4.13
N VAL A 153 -20.26 -4.85 -3.47
CA VAL A 153 -20.35 -4.94 -2.02
C VAL A 153 -19.32 -5.97 -1.53
N LYS A 154 -18.55 -5.60 -0.52
CA LYS A 154 -17.61 -6.46 0.18
C LYS A 154 -17.97 -6.48 1.66
N ALA A 155 -18.02 -7.65 2.29
CA ALA A 155 -18.36 -7.82 3.70
C ALA A 155 -17.40 -8.83 4.36
N GLY A 156 -16.91 -8.50 5.53
CA GLY A 156 -15.93 -9.27 6.29
C GLY A 156 -14.73 -8.42 6.72
N ARG A 157 -13.54 -9.03 6.80
CA ARG A 157 -12.27 -8.35 7.05
C ARG A 157 -11.59 -8.04 5.72
N PHE A 158 -11.24 -6.80 5.49
CA PHE A 158 -10.59 -6.36 4.25
C PHE A 158 -9.71 -5.13 4.49
N PHE A 159 -8.68 -4.95 3.67
CA PHE A 159 -7.95 -3.69 3.64
C PHE A 159 -8.86 -2.56 3.16
N SER A 160 -8.90 -1.49 3.97
CA SER A 160 -9.67 -0.28 3.64
C SER A 160 -9.17 0.34 2.32
N GLY A 161 -10.10 0.89 1.55
CA GLY A 161 -9.80 1.64 0.32
C GLY A 161 -9.16 3.00 0.54
N ILE A 162 -8.71 3.31 1.75
CA ILE A 162 -8.05 4.57 2.10
C ILE A 162 -6.66 4.67 1.47
N GLY A 163 -6.44 5.69 0.65
CA GLY A 163 -5.18 5.89 -0.05
C GLY A 163 -4.88 4.79 -1.08
N TYR A 164 -3.70 4.86 -1.67
CA TYR A 164 -3.24 3.86 -2.64
C TYR A 164 -2.48 2.71 -2.00
N GLN A 165 -1.51 3.01 -1.11
CA GLN A 165 -0.60 2.02 -0.51
C GLN A 165 -1.33 1.01 0.39
N ASN A 166 -2.37 1.45 1.10
CA ASN A 166 -3.07 0.62 2.08
C ASN A 166 -3.74 -0.63 1.49
N GLN A 167 -4.10 -0.60 0.20
CA GLN A 167 -4.77 -1.72 -0.47
C GLN A 167 -3.80 -2.77 -1.03
N ILE A 168 -2.49 -2.53 -0.93
CA ILE A 168 -1.45 -3.36 -1.53
C ILE A 168 -0.82 -4.20 -0.43
N HIS A 169 -0.84 -5.54 -0.60
CA HIS A 169 -0.19 -6.46 0.34
C HIS A 169 1.32 -6.23 0.43
N ALA A 170 1.89 -6.48 1.60
CA ALA A 170 3.29 -6.16 1.91
C ALA A 170 4.29 -6.79 0.93
N HIS A 171 4.06 -8.01 0.47
CA HIS A 171 4.92 -8.68 -0.51
C HIS A 171 4.95 -7.98 -1.88
N ALA A 172 3.92 -7.20 -2.22
CA ALA A 172 3.83 -6.44 -3.47
C ALA A 172 4.41 -5.02 -3.39
N TRP A 173 4.79 -4.55 -2.21
CA TRP A 173 5.39 -3.23 -2.05
C TRP A 173 6.72 -3.10 -2.80
N ASP A 174 7.05 -1.88 -3.20
CA ASP A 174 8.34 -1.59 -3.84
C ASP A 174 9.51 -1.55 -2.86
N PHE A 175 9.25 -1.33 -1.59
CA PHE A 175 10.22 -1.29 -0.51
C PHE A 175 9.92 -2.39 0.51
N THR A 176 10.90 -2.77 1.33
CA THR A 176 10.75 -3.86 2.32
C THR A 176 9.76 -3.53 3.43
N ASP A 177 9.43 -2.26 3.60
CA ASP A 177 8.57 -1.79 4.67
C ASP A 177 7.67 -0.65 4.24
N ALA A 178 6.60 -0.42 4.99
CA ALA A 178 5.66 0.68 4.78
C ALA A 178 6.33 2.05 4.99
N PRO A 179 5.83 3.10 4.30
CA PRO A 179 6.21 4.48 4.56
C PRO A 179 5.91 4.90 6.02
N LEU A 180 6.70 5.86 6.55
CA LEU A 180 6.48 6.37 7.92
C LEU A 180 5.06 6.91 8.14
N ALA A 181 4.46 7.52 7.11
CA ALA A 181 3.11 8.04 7.20
C ALA A 181 2.07 6.92 7.41
N ASN A 182 2.19 5.81 6.68
CA ASN A 182 1.32 4.64 6.88
C ASN A 182 1.52 4.04 8.27
N LYS A 183 2.77 3.92 8.74
CA LYS A 183 3.08 3.43 10.10
C LYS A 183 2.39 4.25 11.18
N VAL A 184 2.46 5.59 11.09
CA VAL A 184 1.96 6.50 12.13
C VAL A 184 0.46 6.73 12.05
N PHE A 185 -0.14 6.77 10.86
CA PHE A 185 -1.53 7.14 10.71
C PHE A 185 -2.48 5.96 10.55
N LEU A 186 -1.97 4.80 10.09
CA LEU A 186 -2.76 3.59 9.84
C LEU A 186 -2.30 2.37 10.63
N GLY A 187 -1.22 2.50 11.44
CA GLY A 187 -0.64 1.35 12.14
C GLY A 187 -0.02 0.33 11.19
N ASN A 188 0.64 0.79 10.15
CA ASN A 188 1.18 0.10 9.00
C ASN A 188 0.17 -0.06 7.86
N GLN A 189 -0.89 -0.85 8.03
CA GLN A 189 -2.03 -1.00 7.13
C GLN A 189 -3.33 -1.07 7.91
N LEU A 190 -4.34 -0.38 7.42
CA LEU A 190 -5.68 -0.41 7.99
C LEU A 190 -6.50 -1.53 7.34
N ASN A 191 -6.77 -2.58 8.07
CA ASN A 191 -7.82 -3.52 7.74
C ASN A 191 -9.01 -3.38 8.70
N GLU A 192 -10.21 -3.61 8.20
CA GLU A 192 -11.44 -3.36 8.93
C GLU A 192 -12.36 -4.59 8.89
N ASP A 193 -13.00 -4.89 10.02
CA ASP A 193 -14.11 -5.84 10.08
C ASP A 193 -15.39 -5.06 9.80
N GLY A 194 -15.94 -5.16 8.58
CA GLY A 194 -17.02 -4.26 8.17
C GLY A 194 -17.64 -4.57 6.82
N ILE A 195 -18.26 -3.55 6.26
CA ILE A 195 -18.89 -3.57 4.93
C ILE A 195 -18.33 -2.41 4.11
N GLN A 196 -18.02 -2.68 2.85
CA GLN A 196 -17.64 -1.69 1.84
C GLN A 196 -18.66 -1.74 0.70
N LEU A 197 -19.17 -0.59 0.32
CA LEU A 197 -19.89 -0.38 -0.94
C LEU A 197 -19.00 0.45 -1.86
N LYS A 198 -18.69 -0.08 -3.02
CA LYS A 198 -17.91 0.61 -4.06
C LYS A 198 -18.74 0.72 -5.34
N TRP A 199 -18.64 1.87 -5.99
CA TRP A 199 -19.22 2.15 -7.29
C TRP A 199 -18.15 2.60 -8.26
N VAL A 200 -18.11 1.99 -9.43
CA VAL A 200 -17.26 2.42 -10.55
C VAL A 200 -18.16 3.11 -11.57
N ALA A 201 -17.86 4.38 -11.83
CA ALA A 201 -18.66 5.20 -12.73
C ALA A 201 -18.48 4.76 -14.18
N PRO A 202 -19.56 4.77 -15.01
CA PRO A 202 -19.49 4.45 -16.44
C PRO A 202 -18.96 5.63 -17.26
N THR A 203 -17.74 6.12 -16.94
CA THR A 203 -17.08 7.25 -17.60
C THR A 203 -15.97 6.76 -18.52
N SER A 204 -15.50 7.64 -19.43
CA SER A 204 -14.37 7.33 -20.32
C SER A 204 -13.00 7.29 -19.61
N PHE A 205 -12.93 7.74 -18.37
CA PHE A 205 -11.78 7.67 -17.49
C PHE A 205 -12.18 6.85 -16.24
N TYR A 206 -11.22 6.29 -15.56
CA TYR A 206 -11.48 5.58 -14.31
C TYR A 206 -11.96 6.56 -13.23
N TRP A 207 -13.09 6.26 -12.65
CA TRP A 207 -13.61 6.96 -11.49
C TRP A 207 -14.35 5.97 -10.58
N ASP A 208 -13.86 5.84 -9.35
CA ASP A 208 -14.58 5.09 -8.33
C ASP A 208 -14.91 5.96 -7.12
N VAL A 209 -15.97 5.53 -6.41
CA VAL A 209 -16.36 6.07 -5.12
C VAL A 209 -16.66 4.89 -4.21
N GLY A 210 -16.11 4.91 -3.00
CA GLY A 210 -16.36 3.88 -2.00
C GLY A 210 -16.74 4.46 -0.66
N VAL A 211 -17.59 3.74 0.06
CA VAL A 211 -17.94 4.01 1.46
C VAL A 211 -17.75 2.74 2.27
N GLU A 212 -17.22 2.88 3.48
CA GLU A 212 -16.95 1.78 4.39
C GLU A 212 -17.52 2.09 5.76
N ALA A 213 -18.03 1.06 6.41
CA ALA A 213 -18.49 1.10 7.78
C ALA A 213 -17.96 -0.13 8.51
N GLY A 214 -17.23 0.07 9.58
CA GLY A 214 -16.55 -1.00 10.29
C GLY A 214 -16.56 -0.86 11.80
N ARG A 215 -16.08 -1.90 12.44
CA ARG A 215 -16.01 -2.03 13.90
C ARG A 215 -14.99 -1.07 14.53
N GLY A 216 -13.95 -0.67 13.80
CA GLY A 216 -12.83 0.10 14.35
C GLY A 216 -11.91 -0.77 15.21
N ARG A 217 -11.46 -1.91 14.67
CA ARG A 217 -10.67 -2.90 15.41
C ARG A 217 -9.20 -2.51 15.60
N GLN A 218 -8.67 -1.69 14.72
CA GLN A 218 -7.27 -1.31 14.69
C GLN A 218 -7.05 0.20 14.81
N PHE A 219 -5.79 0.60 14.96
CA PHE A 219 -5.41 2.00 14.90
C PHE A 219 -5.87 2.64 13.57
N PRO A 220 -6.42 3.88 13.58
CA PRO A 220 -6.45 4.84 14.68
C PRO A 220 -7.64 4.70 15.65
N ALA A 221 -8.53 3.72 15.47
CA ALA A 221 -9.67 3.53 16.38
C ALA A 221 -9.21 2.98 17.73
N GLY A 222 -8.57 1.80 17.76
CA GLY A 222 -8.10 1.21 18.99
C GLY A 222 -8.14 -0.32 18.98
N PRO A 223 -7.58 -1.01 19.98
CA PRO A 223 -7.65 -2.45 20.04
C PRO A 223 -9.09 -2.94 20.14
N ALA A 224 -9.34 -4.12 19.61
CA ALA A 224 -10.68 -4.72 19.52
C ALA A 224 -11.42 -4.87 20.87
N GLY A 225 -10.67 -4.83 21.99
CA GLY A 225 -11.22 -4.93 23.34
C GLY A 225 -11.72 -3.64 23.96
N GLY A 226 -11.24 -2.47 23.48
CA GLY A 226 -11.56 -1.18 24.09
C GLY A 226 -13.01 -0.73 23.88
N ARG A 227 -13.67 -1.23 22.84
CA ARG A 227 -15.04 -0.86 22.52
C ARG A 227 -16.00 -2.05 22.59
N ASN A 228 -16.46 -2.36 23.78
CA ASN A 228 -17.49 -3.38 23.99
C ASN A 228 -18.91 -2.80 23.69
N LYS A 229 -19.14 -2.35 22.46
CA LYS A 229 -20.43 -1.78 22.01
C LYS A 229 -20.82 -2.38 20.67
N ASN A 230 -22.12 -2.64 20.51
CA ASN A 230 -22.70 -2.93 19.21
C ASN A 230 -22.62 -1.67 18.32
N GLY A 231 -22.19 -1.81 17.07
CA GLY A 231 -22.26 -0.75 16.09
C GLY A 231 -20.94 -0.36 15.43
N VAL A 232 -21.02 0.67 14.60
CA VAL A 232 -19.96 1.21 13.77
C VAL A 232 -19.09 2.17 14.58
N SER A 233 -17.78 2.01 14.49
CA SER A 233 -16.78 2.86 15.14
C SER A 233 -15.77 3.46 14.18
N SER A 234 -15.77 2.98 12.94
CA SER A 234 -14.92 3.43 11.85
C SER A 234 -15.79 3.66 10.62
N GLY A 235 -15.64 4.79 9.98
CA GLY A 235 -16.27 5.11 8.69
C GLY A 235 -15.26 5.74 7.76
N ASN A 236 -15.16 5.24 6.54
CA ASN A 236 -14.29 5.75 5.49
C ASN A 236 -15.09 6.09 4.24
N VAL A 237 -14.72 7.17 3.57
CA VAL A 237 -15.20 7.54 2.23
C VAL A 237 -13.97 7.81 1.37
N PHE A 238 -13.93 7.23 0.19
CA PHE A 238 -12.82 7.43 -0.74
C PHE A 238 -13.31 7.58 -2.18
N THR A 239 -12.51 8.21 -3.00
CA THR A 239 -12.72 8.31 -4.45
C THR A 239 -11.37 8.37 -5.14
N HIS A 240 -11.28 7.68 -6.29
CA HIS A 240 -10.09 7.71 -7.14
C HIS A 240 -10.50 8.09 -8.56
N LEU A 241 -9.65 8.87 -9.18
CA LEU A 241 -9.71 9.24 -10.58
C LEU A 241 -8.45 8.72 -11.27
N GLY A 242 -8.57 8.18 -12.46
CA GLY A 242 -7.42 7.66 -13.20
C GLY A 242 -7.68 7.57 -14.70
N GLY A 243 -6.61 7.34 -15.42
CA GLY A 243 -6.70 7.22 -16.88
C GLY A 243 -5.32 7.16 -17.52
N ASP A 244 -5.33 7.16 -18.84
CA ASP A 244 -4.14 7.12 -19.65
C ASP A 244 -3.91 8.48 -20.33
N LEU A 245 -2.66 8.93 -20.39
CA LEU A 245 -2.20 10.06 -21.18
C LEU A 245 -1.41 9.52 -22.38
N GLY A 246 -2.12 9.27 -23.48
CA GLY A 246 -1.57 8.54 -24.62
C GLY A 246 -1.35 7.06 -24.28
N THR A 247 -0.41 6.41 -24.97
CA THR A 247 -0.14 4.97 -24.83
C THR A 247 0.98 4.62 -23.86
N GLY A 248 1.66 5.62 -23.31
CA GLY A 248 2.86 5.39 -22.47
C GLY A 248 2.75 5.87 -21.03
N VAL A 249 1.68 6.55 -20.65
CA VAL A 249 1.51 7.09 -19.31
C VAL A 249 0.15 6.72 -18.75
N ALA A 250 0.13 6.08 -17.59
CA ALA A 250 -1.07 5.84 -16.81
C ALA A 250 -0.96 6.57 -15.46
N TRP A 251 -2.06 7.12 -14.97
CA TRP A 251 -2.10 7.85 -13.71
C TRP A 251 -3.36 7.54 -12.92
N GLN A 252 -3.26 7.66 -11.60
CA GLN A 252 -4.37 7.64 -10.67
C GLN A 252 -4.12 8.63 -9.56
N THR A 253 -5.17 9.28 -9.08
CA THR A 253 -5.14 10.13 -7.87
C THR A 253 -6.40 9.89 -7.06
N GLY A 254 -6.30 10.06 -5.75
CA GLY A 254 -7.42 9.81 -4.85
C GLY A 254 -7.47 10.76 -3.67
N VAL A 255 -8.66 10.79 -3.08
CA VAL A 255 -8.94 11.49 -1.82
C VAL A 255 -9.73 10.55 -0.93
N SER A 256 -9.29 10.41 0.32
CA SER A 256 -9.97 9.59 1.31
C SER A 256 -10.18 10.36 2.61
N TYR A 257 -11.27 10.06 3.30
CA TYR A 257 -11.59 10.60 4.62
C TYR A 257 -12.03 9.48 5.56
N LEU A 258 -11.24 9.26 6.61
CA LEU A 258 -11.52 8.30 7.67
C LEU A 258 -11.92 9.04 8.96
N SER A 259 -13.00 8.60 9.58
CA SER A 259 -13.42 9.04 10.91
C SER A 259 -13.56 7.84 11.82
N THR A 260 -12.84 7.85 12.95
CA THR A 260 -12.92 6.81 13.98
C THR A 260 -13.21 7.40 15.35
N SER A 261 -13.73 6.57 16.24
CA SER A 261 -14.05 6.92 17.61
C SER A 261 -13.27 6.00 18.57
N PRO A 262 -11.95 6.26 18.76
CA PRO A 262 -11.16 5.49 19.71
C PRO A 262 -11.76 5.59 21.12
N GLN A 263 -11.74 4.46 21.81
CA GLN A 263 -12.10 4.37 23.23
C GLN A 263 -11.05 3.53 23.92
N ASP A 264 -10.41 4.09 24.93
CA ASP A 264 -9.33 3.48 25.71
C ASP A 264 -8.20 2.93 24.80
N ARG A 265 -7.82 3.73 23.80
CA ARG A 265 -6.68 3.40 22.94
C ARG A 265 -5.40 3.61 23.72
N THR A 266 -4.82 2.51 24.21
CA THR A 266 -3.65 2.51 25.07
C THR A 266 -2.33 2.67 24.31
N PHE A 267 -1.35 3.24 24.99
CA PHE A 267 0.06 3.22 24.61
C PHE A 267 0.94 3.36 25.86
N ASP A 268 2.13 2.76 25.82
CA ASP A 268 3.10 2.83 26.89
C ASP A 268 4.13 3.92 26.62
N ASP A 269 4.45 4.70 27.67
CA ASP A 269 5.48 5.74 27.63
C ASP A 269 6.14 5.84 29.01
N PRO A 270 7.46 6.07 29.15
CA PRO A 270 8.06 6.30 30.44
C PRO A 270 7.62 7.66 30.98
N ASP A 271 7.34 7.73 32.27
CA ASP A 271 7.13 8.99 32.98
C ASP A 271 8.47 9.68 33.33
N SER A 272 8.40 10.83 34.01
CA SER A 272 9.58 11.61 34.40
C SER A 272 10.51 10.88 35.41
N THR A 273 10.05 9.81 36.05
CA THR A 273 10.86 8.95 36.91
C THR A 273 11.50 7.79 36.17
N GLY A 274 11.12 7.57 34.90
CA GLY A 274 11.56 6.45 34.08
C GLY A 274 10.68 5.19 34.22
N THR A 275 9.60 5.27 34.99
CA THR A 275 8.61 4.19 35.10
C THR A 275 7.77 4.15 33.82
N THR A 276 7.68 3.00 33.16
CA THR A 276 6.80 2.81 32.01
C THR A 276 5.35 2.78 32.48
N VAL A 277 4.55 3.73 32.05
CA VAL A 277 3.12 3.84 32.37
C VAL A 277 2.27 3.63 31.13
N THR A 278 1.13 2.97 31.32
CA THR A 278 0.13 2.82 30.25
C THR A 278 -0.78 4.02 30.24
N ASN A 279 -0.76 4.78 29.17
CA ASN A 279 -1.67 5.89 28.91
C ASN A 279 -2.81 5.44 28.00
N SER A 280 -3.96 6.13 28.04
CA SER A 280 -5.07 5.84 27.13
C SER A 280 -5.69 7.10 26.53
N PHE A 281 -6.19 6.99 25.30
CA PHE A 281 -6.88 8.07 24.61
C PHE A 281 -8.30 7.62 24.24
N SER A 282 -9.28 8.45 24.57
CA SER A 282 -10.68 8.29 24.19
C SER A 282 -11.20 9.55 23.54
N GLY A 283 -11.82 9.44 22.36
CA GLY A 283 -12.28 10.63 21.63
C GLY A 283 -12.64 10.35 20.18
N ARG A 284 -12.23 11.27 19.32
CA ARG A 284 -12.42 11.17 17.87
C ARG A 284 -11.12 11.42 17.13
N SER A 285 -10.84 10.55 16.15
CA SER A 285 -9.74 10.71 15.20
C SER A 285 -10.29 10.87 13.78
N ARG A 286 -9.80 11.88 13.07
CA ARG A 286 -10.18 12.19 11.69
C ARG A 286 -8.93 12.29 10.84
N LEU A 287 -8.89 11.53 9.75
CA LEU A 287 -7.75 11.44 8.86
C LEU A 287 -8.18 11.73 7.43
N TRP A 288 -7.49 12.67 6.79
CA TRP A 288 -7.54 12.92 5.35
C TRP A 288 -6.32 12.32 4.70
N VAL A 289 -6.51 11.68 3.54
CA VAL A 289 -5.42 11.18 2.71
C VAL A 289 -5.62 11.68 1.28
N LEU A 290 -4.55 12.22 0.71
CA LEU A 290 -4.41 12.49 -0.72
C LEU A 290 -3.38 11.51 -1.25
N ASP A 291 -3.67 10.84 -2.33
CA ASP A 291 -2.77 9.91 -2.98
C ASP A 291 -2.61 10.18 -4.48
N GLY A 292 -1.52 9.71 -5.02
CA GLY A 292 -1.25 9.81 -6.44
C GLY A 292 -0.19 8.82 -6.89
N ILE A 293 -0.43 8.25 -8.07
CA ILE A 293 0.50 7.38 -8.78
C ILE A 293 0.54 7.73 -10.25
N LEU A 294 1.75 7.72 -10.79
CA LEU A 294 2.00 7.87 -12.21
C LEU A 294 2.93 6.74 -12.66
N LYS A 295 2.55 6.06 -13.73
CA LYS A 295 3.36 5.02 -14.39
C LYS A 295 3.68 5.48 -15.80
N TRP A 296 4.95 5.40 -16.16
CA TRP A 296 5.43 5.81 -17.47
C TRP A 296 6.30 4.73 -18.10
N ALA A 297 5.96 4.34 -19.32
CA ALA A 297 6.73 3.41 -20.15
C ALA A 297 7.24 4.17 -21.41
N PRO A 298 8.49 4.67 -21.42
CA PRO A 298 9.00 5.55 -22.47
C PRO A 298 8.99 4.92 -23.87
N ASN A 299 9.10 3.59 -23.93
CA ASN A 299 9.09 2.82 -25.18
C ASN A 299 7.77 2.09 -25.42
N TYR A 300 6.69 2.49 -24.75
CA TYR A 300 5.37 1.84 -24.79
C TYR A 300 5.41 0.35 -24.39
N ASN A 301 6.53 -0.11 -23.82
CA ASN A 301 6.71 -1.46 -23.34
C ASN A 301 7.15 -1.45 -21.86
N PRO A 302 6.21 -1.56 -20.93
CA PRO A 302 6.50 -1.50 -19.49
C PRO A 302 7.35 -2.68 -18.99
N THR A 303 7.46 -3.77 -19.75
CA THR A 303 8.31 -4.91 -19.37
C THR A 303 9.78 -4.65 -19.60
N TYR A 304 10.12 -3.69 -20.45
CA TYR A 304 11.50 -3.35 -20.77
C TYR A 304 12.03 -2.25 -19.87
N THR A 305 11.42 -1.07 -19.98
CA THR A 305 11.74 0.09 -19.12
C THR A 305 10.45 0.73 -18.67
N ASN A 306 10.36 1.06 -17.40
CA ASN A 306 9.24 1.81 -16.85
C ASN A 306 9.68 2.65 -15.66
N PHE A 307 8.92 3.69 -15.38
CA PHE A 307 9.08 4.52 -14.20
C PHE A 307 7.74 4.63 -13.48
N LYS A 308 7.75 4.42 -12.17
CA LYS A 308 6.62 4.62 -11.28
C LYS A 308 6.94 5.72 -10.29
N LEU A 309 6.10 6.75 -10.23
CA LEU A 309 6.11 7.77 -9.17
C LEU A 309 4.87 7.59 -8.33
N GLN A 310 5.01 7.52 -7.02
CA GLN A 310 3.91 7.31 -6.08
C GLN A 310 4.13 8.16 -4.84
N GLY A 311 3.06 8.75 -4.31
CA GLY A 311 3.13 9.50 -3.07
C GLY A 311 1.76 9.63 -2.42
N GLU A 312 1.76 9.82 -1.11
CA GLU A 312 0.57 10.10 -0.33
C GLU A 312 0.85 11.15 0.72
N TYR A 313 -0.13 11.99 0.98
CA TYR A 313 -0.13 13.00 2.05
C TYR A 313 -1.26 12.72 3.03
N PHE A 314 -0.92 12.69 4.31
CA PHE A 314 -1.82 12.38 5.43
C PHE A 314 -1.98 13.60 6.32
N ARG A 315 -3.20 13.86 6.80
CA ARG A 315 -3.50 14.88 7.81
C ARG A 315 -4.50 14.36 8.82
N ARG A 316 -4.03 14.13 10.06
CA ARG A 316 -4.84 13.66 11.18
C ARG A 316 -5.17 14.79 12.14
N LYS A 317 -6.41 14.81 12.64
CA LYS A 317 -6.83 15.59 13.79
C LYS A 317 -7.48 14.68 14.81
N GLU A 318 -7.03 14.81 16.06
CA GLU A 318 -7.63 14.10 17.21
C GLU A 318 -8.14 15.12 18.22
N ASN A 319 -9.24 14.76 18.88
CA ASN A 319 -9.87 15.53 19.95
C ASN A 319 -10.55 14.56 20.91
N GLY A 320 -10.29 14.70 22.20
CA GLY A 320 -10.81 13.83 23.25
C GLY A 320 -10.09 14.03 24.56
N ASP A 321 -10.01 12.96 25.33
CA ASP A 321 -9.35 12.92 26.64
C ASP A 321 -8.17 11.95 26.63
N LEU A 322 -7.06 12.39 27.23
CA LEU A 322 -5.88 11.57 27.50
C LEU A 322 -5.85 11.24 28.99
N THR A 323 -5.81 9.95 29.28
CA THR A 323 -5.67 9.45 30.66
C THR A 323 -4.25 8.98 30.87
N PHE A 324 -3.56 9.60 31.83
CA PHE A 324 -2.26 9.15 32.35
C PHE A 324 -2.46 7.99 33.31
N ASN A 325 -1.55 7.01 33.25
CA ASN A 325 -1.56 5.85 34.14
C ASN A 325 -2.93 5.16 34.20
N ALA A 326 -3.45 4.78 33.04
CA ALA A 326 -4.81 4.24 32.89
C ALA A 326 -5.04 2.91 33.63
N VAL A 327 -3.95 2.19 33.96
CA VAL A 327 -4.00 0.92 34.71
C VAL A 327 -3.81 1.10 36.22
N GLY A 328 -3.49 2.31 36.69
CA GLY A 328 -3.33 2.63 38.11
C GLY A 328 -2.07 2.05 38.71
N ASP A 329 -0.95 2.02 37.98
CA ASP A 329 0.33 1.56 38.51
C ASP A 329 0.78 2.44 39.69
N PRO A 330 0.98 1.90 40.87
CA PRO A 330 1.42 2.67 42.03
C PRO A 330 2.87 3.17 41.97
N ALA A 331 3.67 2.63 41.04
CA ALA A 331 5.05 3.08 40.78
C ALA A 331 5.12 4.32 39.90
N ALA A 332 4.03 4.69 39.21
CA ALA A 332 3.97 5.88 38.40
C ALA A 332 4.14 7.15 39.22
N VAL A 333 4.69 8.21 38.60
CA VAL A 333 4.91 9.53 39.22
C VAL A 333 3.64 10.15 39.78
N ALA A 334 2.47 9.76 39.26
CA ALA A 334 1.16 10.24 39.70
C ALA A 334 0.08 9.14 39.56
N PRO A 335 -1.03 9.25 40.33
CA PRO A 335 -2.18 8.37 40.16
C PRO A 335 -2.86 8.60 38.78
N THR A 336 -3.84 7.73 38.49
CA THR A 336 -4.66 7.88 37.28
C THR A 336 -5.35 9.24 37.24
N GLN A 337 -5.17 9.98 36.17
CA GLN A 337 -5.82 11.26 35.93
C GLN A 337 -6.02 11.50 34.43
N SER A 338 -7.08 12.26 34.09
CA SER A 338 -7.47 12.53 32.73
C SER A 338 -7.51 14.02 32.44
N GLY A 339 -7.18 14.40 31.22
CA GLY A 339 -7.25 15.78 30.74
C GLY A 339 -7.56 15.85 29.26
N ALA A 340 -8.08 16.99 28.83
CA ALA A 340 -8.41 17.21 27.41
C ALA A 340 -7.15 17.07 26.54
N PHE A 341 -7.31 16.44 25.38
CA PHE A 341 -6.23 16.21 24.42
C PHE A 341 -6.66 16.61 23.02
N THR A 342 -5.84 17.40 22.35
CA THR A 342 -6.02 17.69 20.94
C THR A 342 -4.70 17.58 20.18
N SER A 343 -4.76 17.06 18.95
CA SER A 343 -3.60 17.04 18.07
C SER A 343 -3.99 17.32 16.62
N ALA A 344 -3.07 17.97 15.89
CA ALA A 344 -3.19 18.18 14.44
C ALA A 344 -1.84 17.88 13.79
N GLN A 345 -1.73 16.73 13.18
CA GLN A 345 -0.48 16.15 12.68
C GLN A 345 -0.59 15.87 11.18
N SER A 346 0.55 15.80 10.49
CA SER A 346 0.59 15.45 9.08
C SER A 346 1.86 14.67 8.73
N GLY A 347 1.87 14.08 7.54
CA GLY A 347 3.03 13.41 7.01
C GLY A 347 2.85 13.08 5.54
N PHE A 348 3.93 12.79 4.86
CA PHE A 348 3.89 12.34 3.49
C PHE A 348 5.07 11.42 3.19
N TYR A 349 4.91 10.66 2.14
CA TYR A 349 6.02 10.04 1.44
C TYR A 349 5.94 10.31 -0.06
N LEU A 350 7.09 10.26 -0.70
CA LEU A 350 7.21 10.28 -2.16
C LEU A 350 8.25 9.24 -2.55
N GLN A 351 7.90 8.34 -3.47
CA GLN A 351 8.79 7.30 -3.98
C GLN A 351 8.80 7.26 -5.49
N GLY A 352 9.99 7.05 -6.05
CA GLY A 352 10.20 6.79 -7.46
C GLY A 352 10.89 5.45 -7.65
N VAL A 353 10.40 4.64 -8.59
CA VAL A 353 10.98 3.34 -8.94
C VAL A 353 11.17 3.28 -10.44
N TYR A 354 12.37 2.97 -10.87
CA TYR A 354 12.76 2.90 -12.27
C TYR A 354 13.27 1.51 -12.65
N GLN A 355 12.59 0.86 -13.58
CA GLN A 355 13.10 -0.33 -14.24
C GLN A 355 14.00 0.08 -15.40
N PHE A 356 15.30 -0.05 -15.22
CA PHE A 356 16.29 0.43 -16.19
C PHE A 356 16.67 -0.63 -17.25
N VAL A 357 16.50 -1.91 -16.91
CA VAL A 357 16.54 -3.06 -17.83
C VAL A 357 15.52 -4.10 -17.36
N PRO A 358 15.13 -5.06 -18.20
CA PRO A 358 14.23 -6.13 -17.78
C PRO A 358 14.71 -6.79 -16.48
N MET A 359 13.77 -7.05 -15.56
CA MET A 359 13.99 -7.71 -14.25
C MET A 359 14.74 -6.86 -13.21
N TRP A 360 15.34 -5.73 -13.54
CA TRP A 360 16.09 -4.91 -12.60
C TRP A 360 15.46 -3.54 -12.39
N ARG A 361 15.20 -3.22 -11.12
CA ARG A 361 14.64 -1.94 -10.72
C ARG A 361 15.51 -1.29 -9.65
N ALA A 362 15.55 0.04 -9.66
CA ALA A 362 16.11 0.86 -8.58
C ALA A 362 15.06 1.85 -8.10
N GLY A 363 15.05 2.15 -6.83
CA GLY A 363 14.07 3.04 -6.24
C GLY A 363 14.64 3.93 -5.14
N TYR A 364 13.98 5.07 -4.97
CA TYR A 364 14.23 5.98 -3.88
C TYR A 364 12.90 6.39 -3.24
N ARG A 365 12.85 6.43 -1.89
CA ARG A 365 11.73 6.94 -1.10
C ARG A 365 12.21 7.95 -0.08
N TYR A 366 11.48 9.06 0.00
CA TYR A 366 11.62 10.06 1.03
C TYR A 366 10.32 10.13 1.86
N ASP A 367 10.47 9.99 3.17
CA ASP A 367 9.40 10.06 4.15
C ASP A 367 9.62 11.26 5.07
N ARG A 368 8.55 12.00 5.39
CA ARG A 368 8.56 13.10 6.36
C ARG A 368 7.26 13.15 7.13
N LEU A 369 7.40 13.24 8.45
CA LEU A 369 6.30 13.49 9.37
C LEU A 369 6.40 14.89 9.98
N ASN A 370 5.27 15.44 10.33
CA ASN A 370 5.15 16.73 11.02
C ASN A 370 4.25 16.55 12.24
N ALA A 371 4.84 16.65 13.43
CA ALA A 371 4.13 16.52 14.71
C ALA A 371 3.08 17.63 14.90
N GLY A 372 3.20 18.74 14.17
CA GLY A 372 2.22 19.83 14.16
C GLY A 372 2.02 20.47 15.52
N THR A 373 0.75 20.51 15.95
CA THR A 373 0.35 21.07 17.24
C THR A 373 -0.30 19.99 18.09
N THR A 374 0.11 19.91 19.36
CA THR A 374 -0.48 19.03 20.39
C THR A 374 -0.73 19.88 21.62
N SER A 375 -1.93 19.78 22.19
CA SER A 375 -2.28 20.32 23.51
C SER A 375 -2.67 19.15 24.41
N ASN A 376 -2.07 19.11 25.59
CA ASN A 376 -2.31 18.11 26.62
C ASN A 376 -2.75 18.81 27.90
N GLY A 377 -4.03 18.74 28.23
CA GLY A 377 -4.62 19.42 29.37
C GLY A 377 -3.98 19.07 30.72
N LEU A 378 -3.39 17.87 30.86
CA LEU A 378 -2.66 17.48 32.07
C LEU A 378 -1.35 18.29 32.20
N VAL A 379 -0.68 18.58 31.11
CA VAL A 379 0.54 19.41 31.07
C VAL A 379 0.17 20.89 31.13
N ASP A 380 -0.82 21.31 30.36
CA ASP A 380 -1.25 22.71 30.28
C ASP A 380 -1.79 23.24 31.62
N SER A 381 -2.39 22.35 32.44
CA SER A 381 -2.84 22.69 33.82
C SER A 381 -1.75 22.64 34.89
N GLY A 382 -0.58 22.08 34.55
CA GLY A 382 0.49 21.84 35.51
C GLY A 382 0.27 20.62 36.42
N ALA A 383 -0.73 19.77 36.14
CA ALA A 383 -0.97 18.52 36.88
C ALA A 383 0.15 17.50 36.66
N LEU A 384 0.70 17.49 35.44
CA LEU A 384 1.85 16.70 35.02
C LEU A 384 2.81 17.58 34.19
N THR A 385 3.96 17.07 33.88
CA THR A 385 4.97 17.76 33.07
C THR A 385 5.09 17.16 31.67
N ALA A 386 5.71 17.85 30.75
CA ALA A 386 5.99 17.32 29.43
C ALA A 386 6.95 16.10 29.47
N ALA A 387 7.74 15.96 30.55
CA ALA A 387 8.62 14.81 30.76
C ALA A 387 7.87 13.51 31.08
N ASP A 388 6.58 13.62 31.45
CA ASP A 388 5.71 12.46 31.72
C ASP A 388 5.07 11.91 30.42
N PHE A 389 5.32 12.57 29.29
CA PHE A 389 4.86 12.18 27.96
C PHE A 389 5.97 12.37 26.90
N PRO A 390 7.15 11.77 27.05
CA PRO A 390 8.30 12.06 26.19
C PRO A 390 8.07 11.66 24.73
N ILE A 391 7.19 10.69 24.45
CA ILE A 391 6.84 10.30 23.08
C ILE A 391 6.07 11.42 22.34
N LEU A 392 5.30 12.23 23.06
CA LEU A 392 4.50 13.31 22.50
C LEU A 392 5.32 14.61 22.31
N ALA A 393 6.58 14.65 22.74
CA ALA A 393 7.45 15.78 22.55
C ALA A 393 7.63 16.08 21.05
N LYS A 394 7.50 17.35 20.68
CA LYS A 394 7.51 17.78 19.27
C LYS A 394 8.79 17.37 18.56
N TYR A 395 8.64 16.56 17.53
CA TYR A 395 9.72 16.12 16.63
C TYR A 395 9.14 15.84 15.24
N ASN A 396 9.92 16.08 14.20
CA ASN A 396 9.52 15.85 12.82
C ASN A 396 10.39 14.75 12.20
N PRO A 397 9.99 13.49 12.30
CA PRO A 397 10.71 12.34 11.75
C PRO A 397 10.93 12.46 10.25
N THR A 398 12.08 11.97 9.78
CA THR A 398 12.38 11.82 8.36
C THR A 398 13.05 10.48 8.10
N ARG A 399 12.85 9.94 6.90
CA ARG A 399 13.53 8.73 6.45
C ARG A 399 13.84 8.83 4.97
N GLN A 400 15.02 8.33 4.59
CA GLN A 400 15.45 8.19 3.21
C GLN A 400 15.79 6.74 2.95
N THR A 401 15.28 6.20 1.86
CA THR A 401 15.44 4.79 1.52
C THR A 401 15.82 4.66 0.06
N VAL A 402 16.84 3.87 -0.23
CA VAL A 402 17.20 3.44 -1.58
C VAL A 402 17.08 1.93 -1.69
N MET A 403 16.69 1.43 -2.83
CA MET A 403 16.63 0.00 -3.09
C MET A 403 17.07 -0.34 -4.50
N VAL A 404 17.55 -1.56 -4.67
CA VAL A 404 17.68 -2.25 -5.95
C VAL A 404 17.03 -3.61 -5.80
N ASP A 405 16.21 -4.00 -6.76
CA ASP A 405 15.66 -5.36 -6.81
C ASP A 405 15.87 -6.03 -8.16
N TRP A 406 15.92 -7.34 -8.10
CA TRP A 406 16.02 -8.24 -9.22
C TRP A 406 14.89 -9.25 -9.14
N SER A 407 14.06 -9.30 -10.19
CA SER A 407 12.93 -10.22 -10.31
C SER A 407 13.18 -11.16 -11.50
N PRO A 408 13.86 -12.31 -11.29
CA PRO A 408 14.14 -13.26 -12.38
C PRO A 408 12.89 -13.84 -13.02
N SER A 409 11.78 -13.80 -12.33
CA SER A 409 10.44 -14.18 -12.81
C SER A 409 9.37 -13.34 -12.09
N GLU A 410 8.11 -13.46 -12.51
CA GLU A 410 6.96 -12.89 -11.80
C GLU A 410 6.73 -13.53 -10.41
N PHE A 411 7.31 -14.70 -10.16
CA PHE A 411 7.15 -15.48 -8.92
C PHE A 411 8.28 -15.29 -7.92
N SER A 412 9.30 -14.52 -8.24
CA SER A 412 10.45 -14.36 -7.35
C SER A 412 11.09 -12.98 -7.45
N ARG A 413 11.56 -12.48 -6.31
CA ARG A 413 12.24 -11.19 -6.19
C ARG A 413 13.31 -11.26 -5.13
N VAL A 414 14.49 -10.72 -5.43
CA VAL A 414 15.54 -10.41 -4.45
C VAL A 414 15.68 -8.90 -4.39
N ARG A 415 15.68 -8.32 -3.21
CA ARG A 415 15.80 -6.88 -2.99
C ARG A 415 16.88 -6.58 -1.98
N LEU A 416 17.75 -5.64 -2.31
CA LEU A 416 18.67 -4.99 -1.39
C LEU A 416 18.19 -3.58 -1.13
N GLN A 417 17.98 -3.23 0.14
CA GLN A 417 17.51 -1.91 0.56
C GLN A 417 18.44 -1.34 1.63
N PHE A 418 18.72 -0.06 1.52
CA PHE A 418 19.39 0.75 2.54
C PHE A 418 18.47 1.88 2.96
N ALA A 419 18.34 2.11 4.28
CA ALA A 419 17.58 3.22 4.82
C ALA A 419 18.36 3.99 5.88
N GLN A 420 18.14 5.30 5.90
CA GLN A 420 18.57 6.20 6.96
C GLN A 420 17.33 6.73 7.68
N ASP A 421 17.06 6.18 8.86
CA ASP A 421 15.87 6.43 9.65
C ASP A 421 16.19 7.39 10.80
N LYS A 422 15.46 8.52 10.85
CA LYS A 422 15.49 9.52 11.92
C LYS A 422 14.13 9.63 12.59
N SER A 423 13.51 8.49 12.91
CA SER A 423 12.23 8.43 13.66
C SER A 423 12.41 8.78 15.14
N ARG A 424 13.59 8.53 15.68
CA ARG A 424 14.01 8.93 17.03
C ARG A 424 14.78 10.25 16.97
N SER A 425 14.57 11.14 17.94
CA SER A 425 15.21 12.48 17.94
C SER A 425 16.72 12.46 18.10
N ASP A 426 17.24 11.47 18.82
CA ASP A 426 18.60 11.52 19.35
C ASP A 426 19.56 10.62 18.55
N VAL A 427 19.02 9.75 17.68
CA VAL A 427 19.81 8.80 16.94
C VAL A 427 19.36 8.67 15.49
N THR A 428 20.29 8.32 14.61
CA THR A 428 20.00 7.91 13.25
C THR A 428 20.23 6.43 13.13
N ASP A 429 19.21 5.68 12.75
CA ASP A 429 19.35 4.25 12.47
C ASP A 429 19.70 4.05 10.99
N LYS A 430 20.84 3.43 10.75
CA LYS A 430 21.28 2.96 9.44
C LYS A 430 20.83 1.52 9.30
N GLN A 431 19.99 1.24 8.33
CA GLN A 431 19.33 -0.04 8.15
C GLN A 431 19.70 -0.62 6.79
N VAL A 432 20.06 -1.88 6.75
CA VAL A 432 20.29 -2.65 5.53
C VAL A 432 19.40 -3.88 5.55
N PHE A 433 18.66 -4.10 4.47
CA PHE A 433 17.78 -5.25 4.32
C PHE A 433 18.13 -6.01 3.05
N LEU A 434 18.26 -7.32 3.16
CA LEU A 434 18.25 -8.23 2.02
C LEU A 434 16.99 -9.08 2.12
N GLN A 435 16.07 -8.92 1.16
CA GLN A 435 14.79 -9.58 1.13
C GLN A 435 14.70 -10.53 -0.04
N TYR A 436 14.13 -11.71 0.18
CA TYR A 436 13.79 -12.67 -0.85
C TYR A 436 12.32 -13.06 -0.74
N ILE A 437 11.57 -12.87 -1.83
CA ILE A 437 10.15 -13.18 -1.92
C ILE A 437 9.95 -14.25 -2.99
N VAL A 438 9.18 -15.27 -2.67
CA VAL A 438 8.76 -16.34 -3.60
C VAL A 438 7.25 -16.51 -3.52
N SER A 439 6.62 -16.62 -4.67
CA SER A 439 5.20 -16.92 -4.82
C SER A 439 5.02 -18.33 -5.38
N LEU A 440 4.20 -19.14 -4.72
CA LEU A 440 3.87 -20.51 -5.09
C LEU A 440 2.36 -20.63 -5.33
N GLY A 441 1.95 -21.34 -6.39
CA GLY A 441 0.54 -21.59 -6.69
C GLY A 441 -0.10 -20.51 -7.55
N ALA A 442 -1.43 -20.40 -7.49
CA ALA A 442 -2.21 -19.47 -8.28
C ALA A 442 -2.09 -18.05 -7.71
N HIS A 443 -1.14 -17.30 -8.21
CA HIS A 443 -0.95 -15.90 -7.80
C HIS A 443 -1.96 -14.99 -8.51
N GLY A 444 -2.78 -14.25 -7.75
CA GLY A 444 -3.69 -13.25 -8.31
C GLY A 444 -2.91 -12.09 -8.92
N ALA A 445 -3.42 -11.54 -10.04
CA ALA A 445 -2.86 -10.32 -10.61
C ALA A 445 -2.92 -9.18 -9.58
N HIS A 446 -1.79 -8.49 -9.40
CA HIS A 446 -1.75 -7.31 -8.55
C HIS A 446 -2.66 -6.21 -9.12
N LYS A 447 -3.38 -5.52 -8.25
CA LYS A 447 -4.14 -4.33 -8.62
C LYS A 447 -3.20 -3.26 -9.17
N PHE A 448 -3.73 -2.45 -10.07
CA PHE A 448 -3.02 -1.35 -10.73
C PHE A 448 -2.25 -0.47 -9.74
#